data_0867528f6b206a5381b924c8e127ec6c
#
_entry.id   0867528f6b206a5381b924c8e127ec6c
#
_cell.length_a   1.000
_cell.length_b   1.000
_cell.length_c   1.000
_cell.angle_alpha   90.00
_cell.angle_beta   90.00
_cell.angle_gamma   90.00
#
_symmetry.space_group_name_H-M   'P 1'
#
loop_
_entity.id
_entity.type
_entity.pdbx_description
1 polymer ?
#
loop_
_entity_poly.entity_id
_entity_poly.type
_entity_poly.pdbx_seq_one_letter_code
_entity_poly.pdbx_strand_id
1 'polypeptide(L)'
;MKTGQTVRHSNHSDLTFLTSRAAFCGTPEYLAPELLLGNGYTKAVDWWTLGVLLYEMLTGLPPFYDENTNDMYRKILQEPLTFPSTDIVPPAARDLLTRLLDRDPERRLGANGAAEIKSHHFFANIDWRKLLQRKYEPSFRPNVVCDYPDIDPS
;
A
#
# COMPACT_ATOMS: atom_id res chain seq x y z
N MET A 1 16.87 -9.67 55.07
CA MET A 1 15.97 -8.95 54.21
C MET A 1 16.36 -9.24 52.74
N LYS A 2 15.60 -10.08 52.04
CA LYS A 2 15.85 -10.44 50.66
C LYS A 2 14.82 -9.73 49.81
N THR A 3 15.25 -8.79 48.95
CA THR A 3 14.42 -8.14 47.96
C THR A 3 14.46 -8.97 46.69
N GLY A 4 13.34 -9.62 46.38
CA GLY A 4 13.16 -10.37 45.13
C GLY A 4 12.92 -9.42 43.97
N GLN A 5 13.78 -9.48 42.97
CA GLN A 5 13.57 -8.87 41.68
C GLN A 5 12.69 -9.83 40.82
N THR A 6 11.46 -9.40 40.55
CA THR A 6 10.56 -10.09 39.63
C THR A 6 10.93 -9.70 38.19
N VAL A 7 11.57 -10.60 37.49
CA VAL A 7 11.78 -10.50 36.04
C VAL A 7 10.43 -10.74 35.37
N ARG A 8 9.86 -9.71 34.75
CA ARG A 8 8.68 -9.86 33.90
C ARG A 8 9.12 -10.48 32.60
N HIS A 9 8.74 -11.71 32.38
CA HIS A 9 8.78 -12.35 31.08
C HIS A 9 7.74 -11.66 30.19
N SER A 10 8.18 -11.01 29.13
CA SER A 10 7.32 -10.53 28.06
C SER A 10 6.73 -11.74 27.33
N ASN A 11 5.43 -11.91 27.44
CA ASN A 11 4.68 -13.01 26.86
C ASN A 11 4.68 -12.94 25.33
N HIS A 12 5.06 -14.06 24.73
CA HIS A 12 5.04 -14.38 23.29
C HIS A 12 3.61 -14.67 22.77
N SER A 13 2.57 -14.12 23.43
CA SER A 13 1.16 -14.52 23.22
C SER A 13 0.31 -13.50 22.46
N ASP A 14 0.86 -12.38 21.97
CA ASP A 14 0.03 -11.32 21.37
C ASP A 14 -0.29 -11.50 19.86
N LEU A 15 0.32 -12.48 19.21
CA LEU A 15 0.03 -12.74 17.78
C LEU A 15 -1.21 -13.62 17.54
N THR A 16 -1.75 -14.25 18.57
CA THR A 16 -2.94 -15.12 18.47
C THR A 16 -4.26 -14.34 18.41
N PHE A 17 -4.26 -13.02 18.63
CA PHE A 17 -5.47 -12.19 18.58
C PHE A 17 -5.91 -11.82 17.15
N LEU A 18 -5.03 -12.04 16.16
CA LEU A 18 -5.26 -11.65 14.76
C LEU A 18 -6.19 -12.60 13.99
N THR A 19 -6.63 -13.72 14.58
CA THR A 19 -7.43 -14.74 13.87
C THR A 19 -8.93 -14.67 14.12
N SER A 20 -9.43 -13.66 14.84
CA SER A 20 -10.85 -13.55 15.17
C SER A 20 -11.56 -12.48 14.35
N ARG A 21 -12.27 -12.92 13.30
CA ARG A 21 -13.49 -12.30 12.73
C ARG A 21 -13.40 -11.16 11.72
N ALA A 22 -12.30 -10.87 11.07
CA ALA A 22 -12.41 -10.24 9.76
C ALA A 22 -12.06 -11.30 8.71
N ALA A 23 -12.98 -11.65 7.85
CA ALA A 23 -12.64 -12.35 6.63
C ALA A 23 -11.78 -11.38 5.83
N PHE A 24 -10.44 -11.54 5.92
CA PHE A 24 -9.50 -10.79 5.09
C PHE A 24 -9.73 -11.24 3.64
N CYS A 25 -10.62 -10.54 2.94
CA CYS A 25 -10.78 -10.67 1.51
C CYS A 25 -9.71 -9.80 0.86
N GLY A 26 -8.79 -10.41 0.14
CA GLY A 26 -7.75 -9.69 -0.60
C GLY A 26 -6.40 -10.38 -0.54
N THR A 27 -5.46 -9.84 -1.30
CA THR A 27 -4.07 -10.29 -1.36
C THR A 27 -3.34 -9.78 -0.11
N PRO A 28 -2.76 -10.65 0.72
CA PRO A 28 -2.17 -10.27 2.02
C PRO A 28 -1.11 -9.17 1.93
N GLU A 29 -0.36 -9.12 0.82
CA GLU A 29 0.71 -8.15 0.54
C GLU A 29 0.22 -6.69 0.51
N TYR A 30 -1.07 -6.47 0.27
CA TYR A 30 -1.68 -5.15 0.12
C TYR A 30 -2.39 -4.64 1.39
N LEU A 31 -2.40 -5.44 2.46
CA LEU A 31 -3.06 -5.09 3.71
C LEU A 31 -2.37 -3.90 4.39
N ALA A 32 -3.17 -2.90 4.78
CA ALA A 32 -2.68 -1.77 5.55
C ALA A 32 -2.44 -2.15 7.03
N PRO A 33 -1.47 -1.50 7.72
CA PRO A 33 -1.15 -1.81 9.11
C PRO A 33 -2.34 -1.76 10.05
N GLU A 34 -3.21 -0.77 9.90
CA GLU A 34 -4.41 -0.59 10.74
C GLU A 34 -5.41 -1.74 10.61
N LEU A 35 -5.46 -2.41 9.44
CA LEU A 35 -6.29 -3.61 9.25
C LEU A 35 -5.72 -4.80 10.03
N LEU A 36 -4.40 -4.98 10.00
CA LEU A 36 -3.70 -6.03 10.76
C LEU A 36 -3.84 -5.81 12.26
N LEU A 37 -3.93 -4.56 12.70
CA LEU A 37 -4.12 -4.20 14.11
C LEU A 37 -5.59 -4.20 14.56
N GLY A 38 -6.54 -4.38 13.64
CA GLY A 38 -7.97 -4.35 13.96
C GLY A 38 -8.50 -2.96 14.32
N ASN A 39 -7.81 -1.89 13.95
CA ASN A 39 -8.15 -0.50 14.33
C ASN A 39 -9.26 0.13 13.47
N GLY A 40 -9.92 -0.67 12.64
CA GLY A 40 -11.00 -0.19 11.79
C GLY A 40 -10.59 0.10 10.34
N TYR A 41 -11.58 0.37 9.52
CA TYR A 41 -11.45 0.56 8.09
C TYR A 41 -11.74 2.02 7.73
N THR A 42 -10.77 2.72 7.16
CA THR A 42 -10.94 4.08 6.67
C THR A 42 -10.53 4.21 5.20
N LYS A 43 -10.91 5.30 4.54
CA LYS A 43 -10.46 5.61 3.18
C LYS A 43 -8.92 5.66 3.01
N ALA A 44 -8.19 5.83 4.11
CA ALA A 44 -6.73 5.85 4.09
C ALA A 44 -6.12 4.49 3.73
N VAL A 45 -6.86 3.38 3.90
CA VAL A 45 -6.45 2.05 3.45
C VAL A 45 -6.21 2.00 1.93
N ASP A 46 -7.07 2.66 1.15
CA ASP A 46 -6.94 2.69 -0.31
C ASP A 46 -5.63 3.39 -0.75
N TRP A 47 -5.20 4.40 0.00
CA TRP A 47 -3.93 5.10 -0.28
C TRP A 47 -2.70 4.27 0.08
N TRP A 48 -2.77 3.46 1.14
CA TRP A 48 -1.73 2.45 1.41
C TRP A 48 -1.63 1.46 0.26
N THR A 49 -2.76 0.89 -0.16
CA THR A 49 -2.83 -0.07 -1.28
C THR A 49 -2.29 0.53 -2.58
N LEU A 50 -2.60 1.81 -2.87
CA LEU A 50 -2.01 2.54 -4.00
C LEU A 50 -0.48 2.62 -3.88
N GLY A 51 0.03 2.87 -2.67
CA GLY A 51 1.47 2.90 -2.42
C GLY A 51 2.14 1.55 -2.67
N VAL A 52 1.54 0.45 -2.18
CA VAL A 52 2.04 -0.92 -2.44
C VAL A 52 2.06 -1.21 -3.94
N LEU A 53 0.96 -0.94 -4.64
CA LEU A 53 0.86 -1.15 -6.09
C LEU A 53 1.92 -0.35 -6.87
N LEU A 54 2.10 0.93 -6.53
CA LEU A 54 3.10 1.77 -7.21
C LEU A 54 4.53 1.26 -6.94
N TYR A 55 4.82 0.85 -5.70
CA TYR A 55 6.11 0.27 -5.37
C TYR A 55 6.38 -0.99 -6.20
N GLU A 56 5.40 -1.91 -6.27
CA GLU A 56 5.51 -3.15 -7.03
C GLU A 56 5.65 -2.90 -8.53
N MET A 57 4.91 -1.94 -9.10
CA MET A 57 5.09 -1.55 -10.51
C MET A 57 6.50 -1.04 -10.83
N LEU A 58 7.17 -0.40 -9.88
CA LEU A 58 8.52 0.13 -10.07
C LEU A 58 9.63 -0.90 -9.82
N THR A 59 9.40 -1.87 -8.91
CA THR A 59 10.46 -2.75 -8.41
C THR A 59 10.25 -4.22 -8.75
N GLY A 60 9.03 -4.62 -9.12
CA GLY A 60 8.63 -5.98 -9.44
C GLY A 60 8.12 -6.82 -8.25
N LEU A 61 8.25 -6.31 -7.02
CA LEU A 61 7.76 -6.97 -5.80
C LEU A 61 7.15 -5.95 -4.84
N PRO A 62 6.15 -6.34 -4.01
CA PRO A 62 5.62 -5.49 -2.95
C PRO A 62 6.69 -5.08 -1.92
N PRO A 63 6.54 -3.92 -1.22
CA PRO A 63 7.59 -3.36 -0.37
C PRO A 63 7.95 -4.21 0.85
N PHE A 64 7.03 -5.04 1.33
CA PHE A 64 7.16 -5.85 2.54
C PHE A 64 7.00 -7.33 2.27
N TYR A 65 7.24 -7.75 1.02
CA TYR A 65 7.05 -9.14 0.60
C TYR A 65 7.84 -10.13 1.45
N ASP A 66 7.19 -11.24 1.78
CA ASP A 66 7.79 -12.44 2.35
C ASP A 66 6.96 -13.66 1.92
N GLU A 67 7.61 -14.81 1.73
CA GLU A 67 6.92 -16.07 1.43
C GLU A 67 6.09 -16.55 2.63
N ASN A 68 6.55 -16.24 3.84
CA ASN A 68 5.84 -16.53 5.07
C ASN A 68 4.89 -15.37 5.40
N THR A 69 3.59 -15.64 5.42
CA THR A 69 2.55 -14.63 5.69
C THR A 69 2.71 -13.94 7.04
N ASN A 70 3.13 -14.65 8.09
CA ASN A 70 3.33 -14.05 9.42
C ASN A 70 4.54 -13.11 9.44
N ASP A 71 5.63 -13.48 8.75
CA ASP A 71 6.79 -12.62 8.60
C ASP A 71 6.47 -11.39 7.77
N MET A 72 5.68 -11.54 6.70
CA MET A 72 5.18 -10.42 5.91
C MET A 72 4.34 -9.46 6.75
N TYR A 73 3.40 -9.94 7.58
CA TYR A 73 2.62 -9.08 8.48
C TYR A 73 3.52 -8.35 9.47
N ARG A 74 4.53 -9.02 10.03
CA ARG A 74 5.53 -8.38 10.90
C ARG A 74 6.29 -7.27 10.16
N LYS A 75 6.70 -7.51 8.90
CA LYS A 75 7.37 -6.51 8.07
C LYS A 75 6.45 -5.30 7.80
N ILE A 76 5.19 -5.51 7.43
CA ILE A 76 4.21 -4.45 7.22
C ILE A 76 4.08 -3.57 8.47
N LEU A 77 4.07 -4.17 9.66
CA LEU A 77 3.89 -3.45 10.92
C LEU A 77 5.14 -2.72 11.40
N GLN A 78 6.34 -3.26 11.16
CA GLN A 78 7.53 -2.86 11.92
C GLN A 78 8.75 -2.50 11.07
N GLU A 79 8.93 -3.10 9.88
CA GLU A 79 10.16 -2.89 9.13
C GLU A 79 10.18 -1.52 8.41
N PRO A 80 11.32 -0.85 8.35
CA PRO A 80 11.44 0.40 7.60
C PRO A 80 11.23 0.15 6.11
N LEU A 81 10.59 1.11 5.43
CA LEU A 81 10.48 1.10 3.98
C LEU A 81 11.88 1.32 3.38
N THR A 82 12.31 0.39 2.55
CA THR A 82 13.59 0.45 1.83
C THR A 82 13.35 0.58 0.34
N PHE A 83 14.33 1.11 -0.38
CA PHE A 83 14.26 1.27 -1.82
C PHE A 83 15.53 0.72 -2.48
N PRO A 84 15.41 0.14 -3.68
CA PRO A 84 16.57 -0.17 -4.52
C PRO A 84 17.28 1.13 -4.96
N SER A 85 18.21 1.03 -5.92
CA SER A 85 18.93 2.20 -6.41
C SER A 85 18.01 3.32 -6.93
N THR A 86 18.52 4.55 -7.01
CA THR A 86 17.80 5.71 -7.54
C THR A 86 17.47 5.60 -9.04
N ASP A 87 18.17 4.75 -9.75
CA ASP A 87 17.92 4.48 -11.17
C ASP A 87 16.61 3.70 -11.36
N ILE A 88 16.26 2.85 -10.37
CA ILE A 88 15.00 2.07 -10.38
C ILE A 88 13.85 2.89 -9.80
N VAL A 89 14.08 3.52 -8.62
CA VAL A 89 13.05 4.34 -7.96
C VAL A 89 13.56 5.77 -7.80
N PRO A 90 13.14 6.68 -8.71
CA PRO A 90 13.58 8.08 -8.68
C PRO A 90 13.17 8.82 -7.40
N PRO A 91 13.86 9.91 -7.03
CA PRO A 91 13.59 10.64 -5.79
C PRO A 91 12.13 11.09 -5.62
N ALA A 92 11.48 11.53 -6.69
CA ALA A 92 10.07 11.92 -6.66
C ALA A 92 9.13 10.75 -6.31
N ALA A 93 9.44 9.55 -6.83
CA ALA A 93 8.68 8.34 -6.52
C ALA A 93 8.92 7.90 -5.07
N ARG A 94 10.17 8.00 -4.58
CA ARG A 94 10.50 7.67 -3.18
C ARG A 94 9.75 8.56 -2.19
N ASP A 95 9.68 9.86 -2.46
CA ASP A 95 8.94 10.79 -1.60
C ASP A 95 7.44 10.45 -1.58
N LEU A 96 6.84 10.23 -2.75
CA LEU A 96 5.44 9.82 -2.86
C LEU A 96 5.17 8.51 -2.10
N LEU A 97 5.99 7.47 -2.34
CA LEU A 97 5.86 6.17 -1.71
C LEU A 97 6.03 6.25 -0.19
N THR A 98 7.01 7.01 0.30
CA THR A 98 7.22 7.20 1.73
C THR A 98 6.01 7.80 2.42
N ARG A 99 5.33 8.74 1.75
CA ARG A 99 4.13 9.40 2.28
C ARG A 99 2.86 8.54 2.15
N LEU A 100 2.72 7.76 1.08
CA LEU A 100 1.59 6.83 0.91
C LEU A 100 1.70 5.63 1.86
N LEU A 101 2.91 5.16 2.15
CA LEU A 101 3.19 4.03 3.02
C LEU A 101 3.53 4.49 4.47
N ASP A 102 3.01 5.64 4.90
CA ASP A 102 3.02 6.01 6.32
C ASP A 102 2.06 5.09 7.09
N ARG A 103 2.57 4.46 8.15
CA ARG A 103 1.79 3.52 8.97
C ARG A 103 0.69 4.20 9.76
N ASP A 104 0.86 5.47 10.07
CA ASP A 104 -0.17 6.29 10.71
C ASP A 104 -1.17 6.74 9.64
N PRO A 105 -2.42 6.22 9.63
CA PRO A 105 -3.43 6.57 8.63
C PRO A 105 -3.80 8.06 8.63
N GLU A 106 -3.63 8.76 9.78
CA GLU A 106 -3.91 10.20 9.90
C GLU A 106 -2.84 11.05 9.21
N ARG A 107 -1.59 10.56 9.15
CA ARG A 107 -0.45 11.22 8.53
C ARG A 107 -0.23 10.80 7.09
N ARG A 108 -0.82 9.69 6.67
CA ARG A 108 -0.70 9.14 5.32
C ARG A 108 -1.18 10.12 4.29
N LEU A 109 -0.42 10.30 3.21
CA LEU A 109 -0.80 11.16 2.09
C LEU A 109 -2.15 10.71 1.50
N GLY A 110 -3.08 11.64 1.36
CA GLY A 110 -4.45 11.39 0.95
C GLY A 110 -5.45 11.31 2.11
N ALA A 111 -5.00 11.33 3.37
CA ALA A 111 -5.89 11.34 4.54
C ALA A 111 -6.92 12.49 4.46
N ASN A 112 -6.50 13.66 3.99
CA ASN A 112 -7.38 14.83 3.79
C ASN A 112 -8.02 14.90 2.39
N GLY A 113 -7.74 13.93 1.53
CA GLY A 113 -8.36 13.78 0.22
C GLY A 113 -7.38 13.59 -0.93
N ALA A 114 -7.90 13.10 -2.07
CA ALA A 114 -7.11 12.79 -3.27
C ALA A 114 -6.36 14.01 -3.87
N ALA A 115 -6.76 15.23 -3.52
CA ALA A 115 -6.10 16.45 -3.98
C ALA A 115 -4.64 16.53 -3.51
N GLU A 116 -4.34 16.03 -2.29
CA GLU A 116 -2.96 15.96 -1.78
C GLU A 116 -2.06 15.12 -2.69
N ILE A 117 -2.55 13.96 -3.12
CA ILE A 117 -1.82 13.05 -4.00
C ILE A 117 -1.67 13.66 -5.38
N LYS A 118 -2.75 14.20 -5.95
CA LYS A 118 -2.74 14.83 -7.28
C LYS A 118 -1.80 16.01 -7.39
N SER A 119 -1.60 16.75 -6.30
CA SER A 119 -0.69 17.90 -6.23
C SER A 119 0.76 17.54 -5.98
N HIS A 120 1.05 16.25 -5.70
CA HIS A 120 2.41 15.81 -5.44
C HIS A 120 3.29 15.97 -6.69
N HIS A 121 4.56 16.39 -6.50
CA HIS A 121 5.47 16.70 -7.60
C HIS A 121 5.75 15.52 -8.54
N PHE A 122 5.58 14.27 -8.08
CA PHE A 122 5.63 13.09 -8.93
C PHE A 122 4.65 13.16 -10.11
N PHE A 123 3.49 13.82 -9.91
CA PHE A 123 2.44 14.00 -10.91
C PHE A 123 2.48 15.37 -11.59
N ALA A 124 3.55 16.16 -11.44
CA ALA A 124 3.63 17.53 -11.97
C ALA A 124 3.35 17.64 -13.50
N ASN A 125 3.66 16.59 -14.25
CA ASN A 125 3.48 16.55 -15.70
C ASN A 125 2.10 16.03 -16.14
N ILE A 126 1.20 15.74 -15.19
CA ILE A 126 -0.14 15.22 -15.49
C ILE A 126 -1.18 16.33 -15.44
N ASP A 127 -1.81 16.61 -16.57
CA ASP A 127 -3.05 17.39 -16.62
C ASP A 127 -4.23 16.46 -16.35
N TRP A 128 -4.75 16.52 -15.13
CA TRP A 128 -5.84 15.67 -14.67
C TRP A 128 -7.12 15.83 -15.48
N ARG A 129 -7.38 17.01 -16.07
CA ARG A 129 -8.55 17.23 -16.94
C ARG A 129 -8.39 16.48 -18.25
N LYS A 130 -7.20 16.54 -18.85
CA LYS A 130 -6.89 15.78 -20.07
C LYS A 130 -6.95 14.29 -19.83
N LEU A 131 -6.46 13.84 -18.67
CA LEU A 131 -6.52 12.42 -18.27
C LEU A 131 -7.98 11.93 -18.16
N LEU A 132 -8.85 12.67 -17.47
CA LEU A 132 -10.27 12.35 -17.35
C LEU A 132 -10.99 12.36 -18.71
N GLN A 133 -10.57 13.21 -19.63
CA GLN A 133 -11.11 13.28 -20.98
C GLN A 133 -10.50 12.26 -21.95
N ARG A 134 -9.63 11.35 -21.44
CA ARG A 134 -8.91 10.33 -22.24
C ARG A 134 -8.12 10.93 -23.42
N LYS A 135 -7.57 12.15 -23.24
CA LYS A 135 -6.81 12.88 -24.28
C LYS A 135 -5.32 12.54 -24.30
N TYR A 136 -4.85 11.74 -23.35
CA TYR A 136 -3.50 11.20 -23.41
C TYR A 136 -3.47 9.92 -24.23
N GLU A 137 -2.49 9.83 -25.11
CA GLU A 137 -2.17 8.57 -25.77
C GLU A 137 -1.47 7.66 -24.76
N PRO A 138 -1.97 6.45 -24.48
CA PRO A 138 -1.31 5.53 -23.57
C PRO A 138 0.01 5.04 -24.19
N SER A 139 1.07 4.97 -23.39
CA SER A 139 2.36 4.44 -23.81
C SER A 139 2.33 2.93 -24.10
N PHE A 140 1.34 2.23 -23.55
CA PHE A 140 1.09 0.81 -23.78
C PHE A 140 -0.39 0.58 -24.10
N ARG A 141 -0.64 -0.15 -25.17
CA ARG A 141 -1.98 -0.64 -25.54
C ARG A 141 -1.93 -2.17 -25.53
N PRO A 142 -2.70 -2.84 -24.68
CA PRO A 142 -2.78 -4.29 -24.69
C PRO A 142 -3.41 -4.76 -26.03
N ASN A 143 -2.88 -5.85 -26.57
CA ASN A 143 -3.51 -6.53 -27.70
C ASN A 143 -4.73 -7.30 -27.17
N VAL A 144 -5.87 -6.64 -27.13
CA VAL A 144 -7.14 -7.27 -26.75
C VAL A 144 -7.77 -7.78 -28.05
N VAL A 145 -7.76 -9.09 -28.25
CA VAL A 145 -8.63 -9.72 -29.24
C VAL A 145 -10.03 -9.73 -28.62
N CYS A 146 -10.88 -8.79 -29.03
CA CYS A 146 -12.28 -8.80 -28.63
C CYS A 146 -13.01 -9.89 -29.41
N ASP A 147 -13.09 -11.09 -28.87
CA ASP A 147 -13.94 -12.17 -29.40
C ASP A 147 -15.43 -12.01 -28.99
N TYR A 148 -15.84 -10.80 -28.60
CA TYR A 148 -17.26 -10.51 -28.41
C TYR A 148 -17.83 -9.90 -29.68
N PRO A 149 -18.77 -10.59 -30.37
CA PRO A 149 -19.54 -9.95 -31.45
C PRO A 149 -20.29 -8.75 -30.83
N ASP A 150 -20.21 -7.62 -31.55
CA ASP A 150 -20.91 -6.38 -31.20
C ASP A 150 -22.35 -6.71 -30.82
N ILE A 151 -22.70 -6.52 -29.55
CA ILE A 151 -24.09 -6.46 -29.12
C ILE A 151 -24.56 -5.07 -29.53
N ASP A 152 -25.20 -5.03 -30.69
CA ASP A 152 -25.87 -3.83 -31.22
C ASP A 152 -26.95 -3.39 -30.22
N PRO A 153 -26.88 -2.19 -29.64
CA PRO A 153 -27.93 -1.69 -28.78
C PRO A 153 -29.05 -1.12 -29.68
N SER A 154 -29.97 -1.99 -30.09
CA SER A 154 -31.25 -1.58 -30.66
C SER A 154 -32.30 -1.27 -29.57
#